data_6242c51e1c7b92cd82be3d1020a6019e
#
_entry.id   6242c51e1c7b92cd82be3d1020a6019e
#
_cell.length_a   1.000
_cell.length_b   1.000
_cell.length_c   1.000
_cell.angle_alpha   90.00
_cell.angle_beta   90.00
_cell.angle_gamma   90.00
#
_symmetry.space_group_name_H-M   'P 1'
#
loop_
_entity.id
_entity.type
_entity.pdbx_description
1 polymer ?
#
loop_
_entity_poly.entity_id
_entity_poly.type
_entity_poly.pdbx_seq_one_letter_code
_entity_poly.pdbx_strand_id
1 'polypeptide(L)'
;ERQFGTLLDGLTRLGAGNKVHPRWGETMKIISNFLEVGEYNAIAASAMLWDSATAAEQKNGYLAQVLDEIRHTHQCAFINHYYSKHYHDPAGHNDARRTRAIGPLWKGMKRVFADGFISGDAVEXSINLQLVGEACFTNPLIVAVTEWAAANGDEITPTVFLSVETDELRHMANGYQTIVSIAHDPASAKFLNTDLNNAFWTQQKYFTPALGYLFEYGSKFKVEPWVKTWNRWVYEDWGGIWIGRLGKYGVESPRSLKDAKRDAYWAHHDLALAAYALWPLGFARL
;
A
#
# COMPACT_ATOMS: atom_id res chain seq x y z
N GLU A 1 13.82 16.69 3.23
CA GLU A 1 14.24 16.15 4.53
C GLU A 1 14.30 17.22 5.61
N ARG A 2 14.91 18.38 5.32
CA ARG A 2 15.07 19.47 6.30
C ARG A 2 13.70 19.99 6.79
N GLN A 3 12.78 20.26 5.87
CA GLN A 3 11.43 20.71 6.21
C GLN A 3 10.71 19.66 7.04
N PHE A 4 10.88 18.40 6.66
CA PHE A 4 10.27 17.25 7.33
C PHE A 4 10.73 17.16 8.78
N GLY A 5 12.06 17.24 8.99
CA GLY A 5 12.65 17.22 10.33
C GLY A 5 12.11 18.34 11.21
N THR A 6 11.99 19.54 10.65
CA THR A 6 11.47 20.70 11.37
C THR A 6 10.02 20.49 11.81
N LEU A 7 9.19 19.93 10.91
CA LEU A 7 7.78 19.64 11.23
C LEU A 7 7.66 18.59 12.34
N LEU A 8 8.43 17.51 12.22
CA LEU A 8 8.40 16.43 13.22
C LEU A 8 8.92 16.92 14.58
N ASP A 9 9.94 17.76 14.59
CA ASP A 9 10.45 18.39 15.83
C ASP A 9 9.36 19.26 16.47
N GLY A 10 8.63 20.02 15.65
CA GLY A 10 7.53 20.84 16.12
C GLY A 10 6.44 20.00 16.75
N LEU A 11 6.03 18.94 16.07
CA LEU A 11 5.01 18.01 16.56
C LEU A 11 5.45 17.33 17.87
N THR A 12 6.75 16.97 17.94
CA THR A 12 7.32 16.38 19.16
C THR A 12 7.20 17.34 20.34
N ARG A 13 7.60 18.61 20.13
CA ARG A 13 7.50 19.62 21.18
C ARG A 13 6.08 19.88 21.64
N LEU A 14 5.11 19.67 20.76
CA LEU A 14 3.67 19.81 21.08
C LEU A 14 3.09 18.55 21.71
N GLY A 15 3.89 17.50 21.91
CA GLY A 15 3.46 16.24 22.51
C GLY A 15 2.51 15.43 21.63
N ALA A 16 2.67 15.53 20.32
CA ALA A 16 1.77 14.87 19.35
C ALA A 16 1.65 13.37 19.57
N GLY A 17 2.74 12.70 19.93
CA GLY A 17 2.73 11.25 20.17
C GLY A 17 1.83 10.84 21.33
N ASN A 18 1.62 11.74 22.31
CA ASN A 18 0.78 11.47 23.48
C ASN A 18 -0.71 11.57 23.18
N LYS A 19 -1.07 12.15 22.03
CA LYS A 19 -2.47 12.32 21.62
C LYS A 19 -3.01 11.12 20.85
N VAL A 20 -2.10 10.24 20.39
CA VAL A 20 -2.47 9.08 19.57
C VAL A 20 -3.27 8.10 20.43
N HIS A 21 -4.44 7.71 19.96
CA HIS A 21 -5.25 6.69 20.65
C HIS A 21 -4.47 5.38 20.70
N PRO A 22 -4.39 4.70 21.86
CA PRO A 22 -3.57 3.47 21.98
C PRO A 22 -3.85 2.39 20.93
N ARG A 23 -5.11 2.16 20.61
CA ARG A 23 -5.46 1.17 19.58
C ARG A 23 -4.86 1.53 18.23
N TRP A 24 -4.90 2.81 17.86
CA TRP A 24 -4.30 3.25 16.61
C TRP A 24 -2.77 3.13 16.66
N GLY A 25 -2.17 3.38 17.81
CA GLY A 25 -0.73 3.16 18.00
C GLY A 25 -0.34 1.72 17.71
N GLU A 26 -1.16 0.76 18.20
CA GLU A 26 -0.92 -0.67 17.92
C GLU A 26 -1.05 -0.97 16.43
N THR A 27 -2.02 -0.35 15.76
CA THR A 27 -2.20 -0.50 14.31
C THR A 27 -1.00 0.04 13.56
N MET A 28 -0.46 1.19 13.99
CA MET A 28 0.70 1.79 13.34
C MET A 28 1.96 0.95 13.47
N LYS A 29 2.06 0.10 14.49
CA LYS A 29 3.17 -0.88 14.56
C LYS A 29 3.17 -1.80 13.34
N ILE A 30 1.98 -2.16 12.85
CA ILE A 30 1.84 -3.02 11.67
C ILE A 30 2.01 -2.20 10.40
N ILE A 31 1.23 -1.11 10.26
CA ILE A 31 1.20 -0.32 9.02
C ILE A 31 2.59 0.23 8.67
N SER A 32 3.27 0.88 9.62
CA SER A 32 4.54 1.53 9.32
C SER A 32 5.65 0.53 8.94
N ASN A 33 5.68 -0.63 9.61
CA ASN A 33 6.64 -1.67 9.26
C ASN A 33 6.32 -2.34 7.94
N PHE A 34 5.04 -2.47 7.64
CA PHE A 34 4.50 -3.00 6.39
C PHE A 34 4.95 -2.13 5.22
N LEU A 35 4.68 -0.83 5.32
CA LEU A 35 4.99 0.12 4.25
C LEU A 35 6.50 0.24 4.02
N GLU A 36 7.31 0.26 5.08
CA GLU A 36 8.76 0.31 4.95
C GLU A 36 9.28 -0.82 4.05
N VAL A 37 8.74 -2.03 4.20
CA VAL A 37 9.15 -3.18 3.38
C VAL A 37 8.60 -3.05 1.96
N GLY A 38 7.37 -2.57 1.82
CA GLY A 38 6.76 -2.32 0.51
C GLY A 38 7.60 -1.37 -0.33
N GLU A 39 7.88 -0.20 0.24
CA GLU A 39 8.67 0.85 -0.43
C GLU A 39 10.07 0.33 -0.80
N TYR A 40 10.71 -0.40 0.12
CA TYR A 40 12.02 -0.97 -0.14
C TYR A 40 12.00 -1.93 -1.35
N ASN A 41 10.97 -2.75 -1.46
CA ASN A 41 10.83 -3.66 -2.61
C ASN A 41 10.49 -2.90 -3.90
N ALA A 42 9.75 -1.79 -3.78
CA ALA A 42 9.40 -0.95 -4.92
C ALA A 42 10.64 -0.29 -5.55
N ILE A 43 11.71 -0.01 -4.75
CA ILE A 43 12.99 0.47 -5.29
C ILE A 43 13.51 -0.52 -6.34
N ALA A 44 13.56 -1.80 -5.98
CA ALA A 44 14.10 -2.84 -6.88
C ALA A 44 13.22 -2.99 -8.12
N ALA A 45 11.89 -2.99 -7.94
CA ALA A 45 10.95 -3.12 -9.05
C ALA A 45 11.07 -1.94 -10.01
N SER A 46 11.14 -0.71 -9.47
CA SER A 46 11.29 0.51 -10.29
C SER A 46 12.63 0.52 -11.04
N ALA A 47 13.70 0.02 -10.41
CA ALA A 47 15.01 -0.07 -11.05
C ALA A 47 14.98 -1.08 -12.21
N MET A 48 14.24 -2.19 -12.06
CA MET A 48 14.06 -3.17 -13.14
C MET A 48 13.29 -2.54 -14.31
N LEU A 49 12.25 -1.76 -14.02
CA LEU A 49 11.50 -1.05 -15.05
C LEU A 49 12.39 -0.03 -15.78
N TRP A 50 13.20 0.71 -15.03
CA TRP A 50 14.16 1.65 -15.60
C TRP A 50 15.16 0.95 -16.53
N ASP A 51 15.70 -0.16 -16.11
CA ASP A 51 16.67 -0.92 -16.92
C ASP A 51 16.02 -1.45 -18.20
N SER A 52 14.78 -1.92 -18.10
CA SER A 52 14.06 -2.55 -19.22
C SER A 52 13.51 -1.54 -20.22
N ALA A 53 13.24 -0.31 -19.81
CA ALA A 53 12.63 0.71 -20.68
C ALA A 53 13.58 1.07 -21.82
N THR A 54 13.02 1.26 -23.02
CA THR A 54 13.79 1.61 -24.22
C THR A 54 13.67 3.08 -24.58
N ALA A 55 12.53 3.71 -24.25
CA ALA A 55 12.31 5.12 -24.54
C ALA A 55 12.92 5.99 -23.43
N ALA A 56 13.56 7.08 -23.80
CA ALA A 56 14.23 7.99 -22.87
C ALA A 56 13.24 8.58 -21.86
N GLU A 57 12.04 8.90 -22.31
CA GLU A 57 11.00 9.45 -21.45
C GLU A 57 10.56 8.47 -20.38
N GLN A 58 10.40 7.20 -20.75
CA GLN A 58 10.08 6.13 -19.80
C GLN A 58 11.22 5.93 -18.81
N LYS A 59 12.46 5.90 -19.30
CA LYS A 59 13.63 5.76 -18.42
C LYS A 59 13.67 6.87 -17.38
N ASN A 60 13.42 8.11 -17.80
CA ASN A 60 13.42 9.25 -16.88
C ASN A 60 12.29 9.11 -15.85
N GLY A 61 11.11 8.68 -16.27
CA GLY A 61 9.97 8.46 -15.36
C GLY A 61 10.29 7.40 -14.31
N TYR A 62 10.84 6.28 -14.74
CA TYR A 62 11.19 5.19 -13.81
C TYR A 62 12.37 5.54 -12.90
N LEU A 63 13.35 6.31 -13.43
CA LEU A 63 14.45 6.78 -12.57
C LEU A 63 13.92 7.72 -11.47
N ALA A 64 12.99 8.60 -11.83
CA ALA A 64 12.35 9.45 -10.83
C ALA A 64 11.64 8.59 -9.77
N GLN A 65 10.93 7.54 -10.20
CA GLN A 65 10.27 6.62 -9.27
C GLN A 65 11.28 5.93 -8.33
N VAL A 66 12.42 5.46 -8.86
CA VAL A 66 13.47 4.87 -7.99
C VAL A 66 13.86 5.84 -6.87
N LEU A 67 14.04 7.11 -7.20
CA LEU A 67 14.42 8.13 -6.21
C LEU A 67 13.29 8.39 -5.21
N ASP A 68 12.05 8.40 -5.68
CA ASP A 68 10.88 8.57 -4.83
C ASP A 68 10.76 7.40 -3.83
N GLU A 69 10.93 6.14 -4.30
CA GLU A 69 10.83 4.96 -3.44
C GLU A 69 11.92 4.95 -2.36
N ILE A 70 13.13 5.43 -2.70
CA ILE A 70 14.19 5.61 -1.69
C ILE A 70 13.71 6.61 -0.63
N ARG A 71 13.11 7.71 -1.07
CA ARG A 71 12.58 8.73 -0.17
C ARG A 71 11.45 8.18 0.71
N HIS A 72 10.52 7.44 0.10
CA HIS A 72 9.39 6.81 0.80
C HIS A 72 9.88 5.84 1.87
N THR A 73 10.86 5.01 1.53
CA THR A 73 11.48 4.07 2.49
C THR A 73 12.01 4.84 3.70
N HIS A 74 12.72 5.95 3.46
CA HIS A 74 13.22 6.80 4.55
C HIS A 74 12.08 7.40 5.37
N GLN A 75 11.01 7.83 4.73
CA GLN A 75 9.84 8.42 5.42
C GLN A 75 9.15 7.39 6.32
N CYS A 76 8.99 6.15 5.83
CA CYS A 76 8.43 5.07 6.65
C CYS A 76 9.36 4.72 7.83
N ALA A 77 10.67 4.72 7.59
CA ALA A 77 11.64 4.51 8.66
C ALA A 77 11.58 5.63 9.70
N PHE A 78 11.33 6.88 9.26
CA PHE A 78 11.13 8.02 10.17
C PHE A 78 9.90 7.82 11.06
N ILE A 79 8.80 7.34 10.50
CA ILE A 79 7.59 7.05 11.30
C ILE A 79 7.91 5.99 12.35
N ASN A 80 8.55 4.90 11.95
CA ASN A 80 8.95 3.83 12.87
C ASN A 80 9.85 4.38 13.99
N HIS A 81 10.83 5.19 13.62
CA HIS A 81 11.74 5.81 14.59
C HIS A 81 10.96 6.74 15.55
N TYR A 82 10.08 7.57 15.03
CA TYR A 82 9.28 8.50 15.83
C TYR A 82 8.44 7.75 16.86
N TYR A 83 7.70 6.74 16.42
CA TYR A 83 6.85 5.98 17.33
C TYR A 83 7.67 5.20 18.35
N SER A 84 8.82 4.65 17.95
CA SER A 84 9.72 3.93 18.86
C SER A 84 10.26 4.84 19.96
N LYS A 85 10.38 6.13 19.66
CA LYS A 85 10.99 7.11 20.58
C LYS A 85 9.95 7.85 21.42
N HIS A 86 8.79 8.15 20.85
CA HIS A 86 7.84 9.10 21.46
C HIS A 86 6.47 8.51 21.78
N TYR A 87 6.18 7.31 21.31
CA TYR A 87 4.91 6.65 21.64
C TYR A 87 5.05 5.93 22.99
N HIS A 88 3.92 5.79 23.70
CA HIS A 88 3.93 5.20 25.05
C HIS A 88 4.41 3.75 25.11
N ASP A 89 4.53 3.07 23.98
CA ASP A 89 5.05 1.69 23.92
C ASP A 89 6.14 1.57 22.87
N PRO A 90 7.28 2.25 23.06
CA PRO A 90 8.36 2.23 22.05
C PRO A 90 8.97 0.84 21.85
N ALA A 91 9.03 0.02 22.89
CA ALA A 91 9.56 -1.35 22.78
C ALA A 91 8.73 -2.20 21.84
N GLY A 92 7.40 -2.01 21.86
CA GLY A 92 6.48 -2.72 20.97
C GLY A 92 6.75 -2.48 19.50
N HIS A 93 7.09 -1.25 19.13
CA HIS A 93 7.45 -0.95 17.74
C HIS A 93 8.70 -1.71 17.30
N ASN A 94 9.71 -1.77 18.15
CA ASN A 94 10.94 -2.52 17.84
C ASN A 94 10.67 -4.01 17.74
N ASP A 95 9.82 -4.56 18.60
CA ASP A 95 9.45 -5.97 18.55
C ASP A 95 8.68 -6.29 17.26
N ALA A 96 7.79 -5.41 16.82
CA ALA A 96 7.08 -5.58 15.56
C ALA A 96 8.06 -5.69 14.39
N ARG A 97 9.10 -4.86 14.37
CA ARG A 97 10.14 -4.92 13.33
C ARG A 97 10.89 -6.25 13.36
N ARG A 98 11.25 -6.71 14.55
CA ARG A 98 12.00 -7.97 14.68
C ARG A 98 11.18 -9.19 14.26
N THR A 99 9.89 -9.20 14.55
CA THR A 99 9.02 -10.34 14.29
C THR A 99 8.37 -10.35 12.93
N ARG A 100 8.47 -9.26 12.15
CA ARG A 100 7.79 -9.16 10.84
C ARG A 100 8.19 -10.29 9.88
N ALA A 101 9.43 -10.76 9.95
CA ALA A 101 9.92 -11.79 9.03
C ALA A 101 9.28 -13.16 9.26
N ILE A 102 8.72 -13.41 10.43
CA ILE A 102 8.18 -14.72 10.80
C ILE A 102 6.67 -14.74 10.99
N GLY A 103 6.03 -13.59 11.18
CA GLY A 103 4.59 -13.53 11.40
C GLY A 103 3.78 -13.89 10.16
N PRO A 104 2.61 -14.54 10.31
CA PRO A 104 1.80 -14.94 9.15
C PRO A 104 1.36 -13.76 8.27
N LEU A 105 1.01 -12.63 8.87
CA LEU A 105 0.63 -11.43 8.14
C LEU A 105 1.80 -10.95 7.26
N TRP A 106 3.01 -10.97 7.82
CA TRP A 106 4.23 -10.55 7.13
C TRP A 106 4.63 -11.51 6.02
N LYS A 107 4.38 -12.81 6.19
CA LYS A 107 4.64 -13.80 5.14
C LYS A 107 3.74 -13.56 3.94
N GLY A 108 2.49 -13.21 4.19
CA GLY A 108 1.55 -12.84 3.12
C GLY A 108 2.01 -11.62 2.36
N MET A 109 2.44 -10.59 3.08
CA MET A 109 2.95 -9.36 2.47
C MET A 109 4.20 -9.63 1.63
N LYS A 110 5.14 -10.41 2.18
CA LYS A 110 6.37 -10.77 1.47
C LYS A 110 6.04 -11.43 0.14
N ARG A 111 5.05 -12.34 0.15
CA ARG A 111 4.63 -13.02 -1.07
C ARG A 111 4.07 -12.03 -2.10
N VAL A 112 3.28 -11.07 -1.67
CA VAL A 112 2.72 -10.05 -2.57
C VAL A 112 3.83 -9.17 -3.14
N PHE A 113 4.66 -8.60 -2.26
CA PHE A 113 5.67 -7.61 -2.70
C PHE A 113 6.91 -8.26 -3.30
N ALA A 114 7.51 -9.22 -2.61
CA ALA A 114 8.76 -9.82 -3.10
C ALA A 114 8.53 -10.68 -4.34
N ASP A 115 7.54 -11.57 -4.29
CA ASP A 115 7.29 -12.49 -5.40
C ASP A 115 6.61 -11.78 -6.57
N GLY A 116 5.70 -10.84 -6.28
CA GLY A 116 4.93 -10.14 -7.32
C GLY A 116 5.70 -9.02 -8.01
N PHE A 117 6.62 -8.36 -7.27
CA PHE A 117 7.35 -7.21 -7.83
C PHE A 117 8.69 -7.60 -8.46
N ILE A 118 9.15 -8.85 -8.24
CA ILE A 118 10.43 -9.30 -8.79
C ILE A 118 10.15 -10.41 -9.82
N SER A 119 9.28 -10.12 -10.78
CA SER A 119 9.11 -10.98 -11.95
C SER A 119 10.16 -10.59 -12.98
N GLY A 120 10.47 -11.49 -13.88
CA GLY A 120 11.44 -11.21 -14.93
C GLY A 120 10.88 -10.38 -16.08
N ASP A 121 9.60 -10.13 -16.10
CA ASP A 121 8.91 -9.43 -17.19
C ASP A 121 8.55 -8.00 -16.77
N ALA A 122 9.06 -7.02 -17.52
CA ALA A 122 8.87 -5.59 -17.23
C ALA A 122 7.40 -5.17 -17.31
N VAL A 123 6.62 -5.79 -18.19
CA VAL A 123 5.19 -5.47 -18.31
C VAL A 123 4.45 -5.96 -17.08
N GLU A 124 4.72 -7.19 -16.72
CA GLU A 124 4.19 -7.77 -15.49
C GLU A 124 4.58 -6.97 -14.24
N UNK A 125 5.68 -6.44 -14.18
CA UNK A 125 6.11 -5.70 -13.22
C UNK A 125 5.43 -4.52 -13.07
N SER A 126 5.28 -3.81 -14.12
CA SER A 126 4.51 -2.58 -14.18
C SER A 126 3.05 -2.79 -13.77
N ILE A 127 2.42 -3.85 -14.23
CA ILE A 127 1.04 -4.18 -13.84
C ILE A 127 0.98 -4.45 -12.34
N ASN A 128 1.89 -5.27 -11.81
CA ASN A 128 1.89 -5.63 -10.40
C ASN A 128 2.18 -4.42 -9.51
N LEU A 129 3.21 -3.63 -9.82
CA LEU A 129 3.59 -2.49 -9.01
C LEU A 129 2.62 -1.31 -9.21
N GLN A 130 2.61 -0.77 -10.42
CA GLN A 130 2.00 0.54 -10.65
C GLN A 130 0.49 0.48 -10.87
N LEU A 131 0.03 -0.48 -11.69
CA LEU A 131 -1.38 -0.51 -12.06
C LEU A 131 -2.26 -1.14 -10.97
N VAL A 132 -1.75 -2.15 -10.27
CA VAL A 132 -2.51 -2.82 -9.20
C VAL A 132 -1.98 -2.43 -7.81
N GLY A 133 -0.69 -2.61 -7.55
CA GLY A 133 -0.13 -2.31 -6.24
C GLY A 133 -0.42 -0.89 -5.81
N GLU A 134 0.11 0.05 -6.55
CA GLU A 134 -0.02 1.47 -6.22
C GLU A 134 -1.44 1.98 -6.47
N ALA A 135 -1.95 1.87 -7.69
CA ALA A 135 -3.21 2.51 -8.06
C ALA A 135 -4.43 1.90 -7.36
N CYS A 136 -4.44 0.56 -7.17
CA CYS A 136 -5.59 -0.11 -6.59
C CYS A 136 -5.56 -0.17 -5.06
N PHE A 137 -4.37 -0.37 -4.47
CA PHE A 137 -4.27 -0.65 -3.04
C PHE A 137 -3.43 0.34 -2.24
N THR A 138 -2.23 0.70 -2.71
CA THR A 138 -1.33 1.52 -1.90
C THR A 138 -1.78 2.99 -1.83
N ASN A 139 -2.13 3.59 -2.95
CA ASN A 139 -2.60 4.98 -2.93
C ASN A 139 -3.89 5.14 -2.10
N PRO A 140 -4.92 4.29 -2.30
CA PRO A 140 -6.08 4.33 -1.40
C PRO A 140 -5.72 4.06 0.07
N LEU A 141 -4.76 3.18 0.32
CA LEU A 141 -4.26 2.93 1.69
C LEU A 141 -3.67 4.21 2.29
N ILE A 142 -2.83 4.92 1.54
CA ILE A 142 -2.19 6.17 1.99
C ILE A 142 -3.25 7.21 2.37
N VAL A 143 -4.26 7.39 1.51
CA VAL A 143 -5.35 8.33 1.76
C VAL A 143 -6.15 7.90 3.01
N ALA A 144 -6.52 6.63 3.09
CA ALA A 144 -7.30 6.11 4.23
C ALA A 144 -6.50 6.20 5.53
N VAL A 145 -5.22 5.83 5.51
CA VAL A 145 -4.36 5.92 6.71
C VAL A 145 -4.32 7.36 7.22
N THR A 146 -4.22 8.33 6.31
CA THR A 146 -4.20 9.75 6.65
C THR A 146 -5.48 10.15 7.39
N GLU A 147 -6.64 9.77 6.86
CA GLU A 147 -7.94 10.11 7.44
C GLU A 147 -8.16 9.42 8.79
N TRP A 148 -7.87 8.12 8.85
CA TRP A 148 -8.03 7.34 10.09
C TRP A 148 -7.05 7.80 11.17
N ALA A 149 -5.81 8.11 10.79
CA ALA A 149 -4.81 8.66 11.73
C ALA A 149 -5.32 9.93 12.39
N ALA A 150 -5.78 10.87 11.56
CA ALA A 150 -6.31 12.15 12.07
C ALA A 150 -7.48 11.93 13.03
N ALA A 151 -8.41 11.01 12.68
CA ALA A 151 -9.57 10.71 13.52
C ALA A 151 -9.15 10.11 14.88
N ASN A 152 -7.98 9.48 14.95
CA ASN A 152 -7.47 8.82 16.16
C ASN A 152 -6.36 9.63 16.86
N GLY A 153 -6.26 10.92 16.54
CA GLY A 153 -5.34 11.84 17.21
C GLY A 153 -3.89 11.74 16.76
N ASP A 154 -3.64 11.10 15.64
CA ASP A 154 -2.30 10.94 15.07
C ASP A 154 -2.06 12.03 14.02
N GLU A 155 -1.27 13.03 14.39
CA GLU A 155 -0.88 14.13 13.51
C GLU A 155 0.42 13.84 12.75
N ILE A 156 1.12 12.77 13.14
CA ILE A 156 2.43 12.41 12.58
C ILE A 156 2.25 11.75 11.20
N THR A 157 1.40 10.74 11.16
CA THR A 157 1.18 9.94 9.93
C THR A 157 0.68 10.79 8.76
N PRO A 158 -0.33 11.66 8.93
CA PRO A 158 -0.76 12.54 7.83
C PRO A 158 0.36 13.45 7.32
N THR A 159 1.20 13.96 8.23
CA THR A 159 2.33 14.84 7.86
C THR A 159 3.28 14.13 6.90
N VAL A 160 3.51 12.85 7.13
CA VAL A 160 4.40 12.04 6.27
C VAL A 160 3.70 11.63 4.97
N PHE A 161 2.52 11.01 5.09
CA PHE A 161 1.89 10.35 3.94
C PHE A 161 1.31 11.30 2.90
N LEU A 162 0.93 12.51 3.28
CA LEU A 162 0.51 13.50 2.28
C LEU A 162 1.67 13.89 1.34
N SER A 163 2.90 13.74 1.80
CA SER A 163 4.08 13.96 0.96
C SER A 163 4.33 12.78 0.01
N VAL A 164 4.03 11.56 0.44
CA VAL A 164 4.17 10.35 -0.38
C VAL A 164 3.14 10.36 -1.51
N GLU A 165 1.89 10.69 -1.20
CA GLU A 165 0.77 10.63 -2.13
C GLU A 165 1.01 11.40 -3.44
N THR A 166 1.70 12.53 -3.36
CA THR A 166 2.01 13.34 -4.56
C THR A 166 2.89 12.59 -5.54
N ASP A 167 3.82 11.79 -5.04
CA ASP A 167 4.73 11.00 -5.88
C ASP A 167 3.99 9.80 -6.48
N GLU A 168 3.12 9.17 -5.67
CA GLU A 168 2.33 8.01 -6.12
C GLU A 168 1.52 8.31 -7.39
N LEU A 169 1.01 9.53 -7.51
CA LEU A 169 0.27 9.93 -8.71
C LEU A 169 1.16 9.86 -9.95
N ARG A 170 2.46 10.19 -9.82
CA ARG A 170 3.40 10.08 -10.94
C ARG A 170 3.69 8.62 -11.28
N HIS A 171 3.83 7.77 -10.26
CA HIS A 171 4.07 6.34 -10.45
C HIS A 171 2.90 5.69 -11.20
N MET A 172 1.68 5.97 -10.75
CA MET A 172 0.46 5.47 -11.41
C MET A 172 0.37 5.95 -12.86
N ALA A 173 0.73 7.22 -13.11
CA ALA A 173 0.74 7.77 -14.46
C ALA A 173 1.77 7.07 -15.36
N ASN A 174 2.96 6.77 -14.82
CA ASN A 174 4.00 6.03 -15.55
C ASN A 174 3.48 4.64 -15.93
N GLY A 175 2.89 3.92 -14.97
CA GLY A 175 2.32 2.60 -15.22
C GLY A 175 1.21 2.62 -16.25
N TYR A 176 0.29 3.56 -16.10
CA TYR A 176 -0.82 3.73 -17.05
C TYR A 176 -0.29 3.97 -18.45
N GLN A 177 0.69 4.86 -18.61
CA GLN A 177 1.28 5.19 -19.89
C GLN A 177 1.99 3.99 -20.53
N THR A 178 2.68 3.20 -19.71
CA THR A 178 3.34 1.98 -20.15
C THR A 178 2.31 1.00 -20.73
N ILE A 179 1.22 0.78 -20.01
CA ILE A 179 0.18 -0.15 -20.46
C ILE A 179 -0.50 0.37 -21.75
N VAL A 180 -0.78 1.67 -21.83
CA VAL A 180 -1.35 2.27 -23.04
C VAL A 180 -0.42 2.05 -24.24
N SER A 181 0.88 2.25 -24.04
CA SER A 181 1.87 2.07 -25.12
C SER A 181 1.86 0.64 -25.67
N ILE A 182 1.77 -0.34 -24.78
CA ILE A 182 1.74 -1.76 -25.16
C ILE A 182 0.40 -2.12 -25.78
N ALA A 183 -0.69 -1.62 -25.23
CA ALA A 183 -2.05 -1.92 -25.69
C ALA A 183 -2.39 -1.32 -27.05
N HIS A 184 -1.54 -0.44 -27.60
CA HIS A 184 -1.70 0.03 -28.97
C HIS A 184 -1.58 -1.12 -29.99
N ASP A 185 -0.90 -2.21 -29.64
CA ASP A 185 -0.94 -3.45 -30.41
C ASP A 185 -2.11 -4.30 -29.89
N PRO A 186 -3.18 -4.48 -30.67
CA PRO A 186 -4.34 -5.26 -30.22
C PRO A 186 -4.03 -6.68 -29.82
N ALA A 187 -2.94 -7.27 -30.36
CA ALA A 187 -2.53 -8.62 -30.00
C ALA A 187 -2.06 -8.72 -28.55
N SER A 188 -1.67 -7.60 -27.95
CA SER A 188 -1.20 -7.54 -26.55
C SER A 188 -2.34 -7.64 -25.53
N ALA A 189 -3.57 -7.29 -25.89
CA ALA A 189 -4.68 -7.17 -24.93
C ALA A 189 -4.91 -8.46 -24.13
N LYS A 190 -4.80 -9.63 -24.77
CA LYS A 190 -5.04 -10.91 -24.08
C LYS A 190 -3.97 -11.18 -23.00
N PHE A 191 -2.73 -10.77 -23.26
CA PHE A 191 -1.64 -10.94 -22.29
C PHE A 191 -1.82 -9.96 -21.14
N LEU A 192 -2.09 -8.68 -21.45
CA LEU A 192 -2.37 -7.67 -20.45
C LEU A 192 -3.54 -8.08 -19.53
N ASN A 193 -4.60 -8.63 -20.11
CA ASN A 193 -5.77 -9.09 -19.34
C ASN A 193 -5.42 -10.28 -18.45
N THR A 194 -4.55 -11.19 -18.92
CA THR A 194 -4.10 -12.32 -18.11
C THR A 194 -3.29 -11.81 -16.91
N ASP A 195 -2.32 -10.95 -17.17
CA ASP A 195 -1.43 -10.42 -16.12
C ASP A 195 -2.23 -9.57 -15.13
N LEU A 196 -3.14 -8.73 -15.62
CA LEU A 196 -3.98 -7.90 -14.77
C LEU A 196 -4.87 -8.76 -13.85
N ASN A 197 -5.48 -9.82 -14.39
CA ASN A 197 -6.28 -10.76 -13.60
C ASN A 197 -5.44 -11.43 -12.51
N ASN A 198 -4.24 -11.88 -12.87
CA ASN A 198 -3.32 -12.55 -11.94
C ASN A 198 -2.86 -11.60 -10.85
N ALA A 199 -2.41 -10.41 -11.23
CA ALA A 199 -1.93 -9.40 -10.30
C ALA A 199 -3.04 -9.00 -9.32
N PHE A 200 -4.21 -8.66 -9.84
CA PHE A 200 -5.33 -8.26 -8.99
C PHE A 200 -5.73 -9.39 -8.03
N TRP A 201 -5.89 -10.62 -8.55
CA TRP A 201 -6.31 -11.75 -7.71
C TRP A 201 -5.29 -12.01 -6.58
N THR A 202 -4.02 -12.00 -6.91
CA THR A 202 -2.95 -12.26 -5.94
C THR A 202 -2.94 -11.19 -4.83
N GLN A 203 -3.05 -9.93 -5.22
CA GLN A 203 -2.94 -8.83 -4.27
C GLN A 203 -4.22 -8.64 -3.46
N GLN A 204 -5.40 -8.76 -4.08
CA GLN A 204 -6.64 -8.54 -3.37
C GLN A 204 -6.88 -9.59 -2.26
N LYS A 205 -6.45 -10.82 -2.48
CA LYS A 205 -6.57 -11.87 -1.44
C LYS A 205 -5.87 -11.47 -0.14
N TYR A 206 -4.85 -10.66 -0.26
CA TYR A 206 -4.08 -10.18 0.89
C TYR A 206 -4.59 -8.82 1.37
N PHE A 207 -4.62 -7.84 0.47
CA PHE A 207 -4.94 -6.46 0.85
C PHE A 207 -6.37 -6.28 1.34
N THR A 208 -7.34 -6.93 0.68
CA THR A 208 -8.75 -6.75 1.05
C THR A 208 -9.00 -7.13 2.52
N PRO A 209 -8.63 -8.34 2.99
CA PRO A 209 -8.83 -8.64 4.41
C PRO A 209 -7.86 -7.88 5.33
N ALA A 210 -6.60 -7.68 4.92
CA ALA A 210 -5.60 -7.06 5.81
C ALA A 210 -5.94 -5.60 6.10
N LEU A 211 -6.26 -4.82 5.06
CA LEU A 211 -6.61 -3.41 5.24
C LEU A 211 -7.91 -3.26 6.02
N GLY A 212 -8.90 -4.09 5.71
CA GLY A 212 -10.16 -4.09 6.46
C GLY A 212 -9.93 -4.40 7.93
N TYR A 213 -9.07 -5.37 8.23
CA TYR A 213 -8.73 -5.72 9.60
C TYR A 213 -8.07 -4.53 10.32
N LEU A 214 -7.10 -3.90 9.67
CA LEU A 214 -6.38 -2.77 10.27
C LEU A 214 -7.30 -1.57 10.53
N PHE A 215 -8.18 -1.25 9.60
CA PHE A 215 -9.04 -0.08 9.74
C PHE A 215 -10.28 -0.35 10.60
N GLU A 216 -10.98 -1.46 10.39
CA GLU A 216 -12.21 -1.77 11.16
C GLU A 216 -11.91 -2.14 12.61
N TYR A 217 -10.84 -2.90 12.85
CA TYR A 217 -10.53 -3.40 14.18
C TYR A 217 -9.39 -2.65 14.85
N GLY A 218 -8.54 -2.01 14.08
CA GLY A 218 -7.37 -1.29 14.58
C GLY A 218 -7.58 0.17 14.93
N SER A 219 -8.81 0.70 14.79
CA SER A 219 -9.10 2.10 15.14
C SER A 219 -10.25 2.18 16.12
N LYS A 220 -10.17 3.13 17.05
CA LYS A 220 -11.25 3.44 17.98
C LYS A 220 -12.30 4.32 17.29
N PHE A 221 -11.83 5.34 16.58
CA PHE A 221 -12.69 6.31 15.90
C PHE A 221 -12.62 6.05 14.40
N LYS A 222 -13.73 5.62 13.83
CA LYS A 222 -13.82 5.24 12.42
C LYS A 222 -14.29 6.40 11.58
N VAL A 223 -13.67 6.58 10.43
CA VAL A 223 -14.10 7.58 9.45
C VAL A 223 -15.42 7.12 8.80
N GLU A 224 -15.44 5.85 8.38
CA GLU A 224 -16.62 5.20 7.79
C GLU A 224 -16.42 3.68 7.84
N PRO A 225 -17.45 2.85 7.61
CA PRO A 225 -17.23 1.40 7.47
C PRO A 225 -16.25 1.10 6.36
N TRP A 226 -15.27 0.23 6.63
CA TRP A 226 -14.22 -0.07 5.66
C TRP A 226 -14.76 -0.52 4.30
N VAL A 227 -15.87 -1.27 4.30
CA VAL A 227 -16.45 -1.75 3.05
C VAL A 227 -16.84 -0.59 2.11
N LYS A 228 -17.24 0.55 2.67
CA LYS A 228 -17.54 1.74 1.85
C LYS A 228 -16.27 2.31 1.23
N THR A 229 -15.20 2.42 2.03
CA THR A 229 -13.89 2.87 1.56
C THR A 229 -13.39 1.96 0.44
N TRP A 230 -13.43 0.63 0.68
CA TRP A 230 -13.01 -0.36 -0.31
C TRP A 230 -13.81 -0.21 -1.60
N ASN A 231 -15.15 -0.11 -1.49
CA ASN A 231 -16.01 -0.02 -2.66
C ASN A 231 -15.69 1.22 -3.49
N ARG A 232 -15.53 2.37 -2.81
CA ARG A 232 -15.23 3.63 -3.48
C ARG A 232 -13.87 3.57 -4.20
N TRP A 233 -12.82 3.15 -3.52
CA TRP A 233 -11.47 3.19 -4.05
C TRP A 233 -11.17 2.06 -5.04
N VAL A 234 -11.53 0.83 -4.68
CA VAL A 234 -11.14 -0.34 -5.47
C VAL A 234 -12.15 -0.62 -6.59
N TYR A 235 -13.44 -0.67 -6.25
CA TYR A 235 -14.45 -1.08 -7.22
C TYR A 235 -14.83 0.07 -8.17
N GLU A 236 -15.18 1.22 -7.61
CA GLU A 236 -15.70 2.35 -8.41
C GLU A 236 -14.58 3.14 -9.07
N ASP A 237 -13.59 3.58 -8.31
CA ASP A 237 -12.54 4.45 -8.82
C ASP A 237 -11.55 3.67 -9.67
N TRP A 238 -10.85 2.70 -9.06
CA TRP A 238 -9.84 1.94 -9.80
C TRP A 238 -10.47 1.10 -10.90
N GLY A 239 -11.40 0.21 -10.56
CA GLY A 239 -12.02 -0.70 -11.52
C GLY A 239 -12.88 0.00 -12.55
N GLY A 240 -13.71 0.94 -12.10
CA GLY A 240 -14.64 1.66 -12.97
C GLY A 240 -14.01 2.77 -13.78
N ILE A 241 -13.09 3.53 -13.20
CA ILE A 241 -12.51 4.70 -13.89
C ILE A 241 -11.14 4.36 -14.48
N TRP A 242 -10.16 3.95 -13.65
CA TRP A 242 -8.80 3.74 -14.13
C TRP A 242 -8.73 2.61 -15.17
N ILE A 243 -9.24 1.44 -14.81
CA ILE A 243 -9.22 0.29 -15.74
C ILE A 243 -10.24 0.52 -16.85
N GLY A 244 -11.40 1.13 -16.53
CA GLY A 244 -12.41 1.45 -17.53
C GLY A 244 -11.88 2.26 -18.70
N ARG A 245 -10.96 3.20 -18.45
CA ARG A 245 -10.33 4.01 -19.51
C ARG A 245 -9.47 3.17 -20.45
N LEU A 246 -9.00 2.03 -20.01
CA LEU A 246 -8.18 1.12 -20.83
C LEU A 246 -9.05 0.24 -21.72
N GLY A 247 -10.38 0.24 -21.52
CA GLY A 247 -11.31 -0.60 -22.29
C GLY A 247 -11.26 -0.35 -23.79
N LYS A 248 -10.97 0.89 -24.21
CA LYS A 248 -10.85 1.22 -25.63
C LYS A 248 -9.66 0.52 -26.30
N TYR A 249 -8.73 0.01 -25.50
CA TYR A 249 -7.57 -0.75 -25.98
C TYR A 249 -7.75 -2.26 -25.77
N GLY A 250 -8.96 -2.71 -25.34
CA GLY A 250 -9.25 -4.12 -25.11
C GLY A 250 -8.81 -4.65 -23.75
N VAL A 251 -8.39 -3.75 -22.85
CA VAL A 251 -8.05 -4.15 -21.47
C VAL A 251 -9.35 -4.13 -20.65
N GLU A 252 -9.62 -5.21 -19.93
CA GLU A 252 -10.88 -5.40 -19.19
C GLU A 252 -10.63 -5.41 -17.69
N SER A 253 -11.66 -5.04 -16.94
CA SER A 253 -11.62 -5.17 -15.47
C SER A 253 -11.42 -6.63 -15.08
N PRO A 254 -10.63 -6.88 -14.03
CA PRO A 254 -10.38 -8.27 -13.62
C PRO A 254 -11.68 -9.01 -13.35
N ARG A 255 -11.73 -10.27 -13.80
CA ARG A 255 -12.93 -11.14 -13.65
C ARG A 255 -13.32 -11.28 -12.18
N SER A 256 -12.34 -11.36 -11.30
CA SER A 256 -12.55 -11.54 -9.86
C SER A 256 -12.91 -10.25 -9.11
N LEU A 257 -13.02 -9.10 -9.81
CA LEU A 257 -13.33 -7.83 -9.13
C LEU A 257 -14.69 -7.88 -8.41
N LYS A 258 -15.68 -8.54 -9.03
CA LYS A 258 -17.01 -8.69 -8.42
C LYS A 258 -16.96 -9.59 -7.18
N ASP A 259 -16.16 -10.65 -7.24
CA ASP A 259 -15.98 -11.55 -6.10
C ASP A 259 -15.26 -10.83 -4.98
N ALA A 260 -14.22 -10.04 -5.30
CA ALA A 260 -13.49 -9.24 -4.32
C ALA A 260 -14.42 -8.23 -3.63
N LYS A 261 -15.36 -7.64 -4.39
CA LYS A 261 -16.36 -6.70 -3.83
C LYS A 261 -17.23 -7.40 -2.79
N ARG A 262 -17.67 -8.63 -3.08
CA ARG A 262 -18.44 -9.44 -2.13
C ARG A 262 -17.59 -9.78 -0.91
N ASP A 263 -16.36 -10.21 -1.14
CA ASP A 263 -15.46 -10.65 -0.08
C ASP A 263 -15.06 -9.50 0.85
N ALA A 264 -15.06 -8.27 0.36
CA ALA A 264 -14.74 -7.09 1.18
C ALA A 264 -15.68 -6.92 2.38
N TYR A 265 -16.89 -7.51 2.33
CA TYR A 265 -17.82 -7.52 3.45
C TYR A 265 -17.34 -8.41 4.60
N TRP A 266 -16.73 -9.55 4.27
CA TRP A 266 -16.52 -10.63 5.26
C TRP A 266 -15.05 -10.90 5.56
N ALA A 267 -14.17 -10.73 4.58
CA ALA A 267 -12.80 -11.22 4.66
C ALA A 267 -12.04 -10.62 5.87
N HIS A 268 -12.27 -9.36 6.18
CA HIS A 268 -11.59 -8.72 7.32
C HIS A 268 -12.18 -9.19 8.66
N HIS A 269 -13.45 -9.57 8.70
CA HIS A 269 -14.05 -10.15 9.92
C HIS A 269 -13.49 -11.55 10.15
N ASP A 270 -13.34 -12.33 9.07
CA ASP A 270 -12.74 -13.67 9.15
C ASP A 270 -11.28 -13.57 9.61
N LEU A 271 -10.54 -12.58 9.09
CA LEU A 271 -9.16 -12.35 9.51
C LEU A 271 -9.10 -11.94 10.99
N ALA A 272 -10.02 -11.08 11.44
CA ALA A 272 -10.10 -10.66 12.84
C ALA A 272 -10.38 -11.86 13.76
N LEU A 273 -11.30 -12.72 13.35
CA LEU A 273 -11.61 -13.93 14.11
C LEU A 273 -10.39 -14.87 14.20
N ALA A 274 -9.70 -15.05 13.07
CA ALA A 274 -8.47 -15.84 13.03
C ALA A 274 -7.38 -15.24 13.92
N ALA A 275 -7.21 -13.92 13.86
CA ALA A 275 -6.23 -13.20 14.67
C ALA A 275 -6.52 -13.37 16.17
N TYR A 276 -7.80 -13.29 16.54
CA TYR A 276 -8.23 -13.48 17.92
C TYR A 276 -7.96 -14.94 18.39
N ALA A 277 -8.32 -15.91 17.55
CA ALA A 277 -8.12 -17.33 17.87
C ALA A 277 -6.63 -17.67 17.99
N LEU A 278 -5.79 -17.03 17.20
CA LEU A 278 -4.34 -17.27 17.16
C LEU A 278 -3.54 -16.26 18.00
N TRP A 279 -4.24 -15.46 18.82
CA TRP A 279 -3.62 -14.45 19.67
C TRP A 279 -2.48 -15.00 20.54
N PRO A 280 -2.65 -16.17 21.19
CA PRO A 280 -1.56 -16.72 22.01
C PRO A 280 -0.30 -17.04 21.22
N LEU A 281 -0.42 -17.18 19.89
CA LEU A 281 0.71 -17.46 19.00
C LEU A 281 1.30 -16.17 18.41
N GLY A 282 0.81 -15.00 18.84
CA GLY A 282 1.31 -13.71 18.40
C GLY A 282 0.84 -13.27 17.01
N PHE A 283 -0.22 -13.87 16.48
CA PHE A 283 -0.75 -13.52 15.17
C PHE A 283 -1.42 -12.14 15.23
N ALA A 284 -0.89 -11.21 14.42
CA ALA A 284 -1.51 -9.91 14.11
C ALA A 284 -2.30 -9.28 15.29
N ARG A 285 -1.68 -9.16 16.43
CA ARG A 285 -2.33 -8.55 17.61
C ARG A 285 -2.61 -7.07 17.36
N LEU A 286 -3.84 -6.64 17.66
CA LEU A 286 -4.26 -5.24 17.62
C LEU A 286 -4.89 -4.84 18.96
#